data_c54c4596b8af9ae4df855561c827447d
#
_entry.id   c54c4596b8af9ae4df855561c827447d
#
_cell.length_a   1.000
_cell.length_b   1.000
_cell.length_c   1.000
_cell.angle_alpha   90.00
_cell.angle_beta   90.00
_cell.angle_gamma   90.00
#
_symmetry.space_group_name_H-M   'P 1'
#
loop_
_entity.id
_entity.type
_entity.pdbx_description
1 polymer ?
#
loop_
_entity_poly.entity_id
_entity_poly.type
_entity_poly.pdbx_seq_one_letter_code
_entity_poly.pdbx_strand_id
1 'polypeptide(L)'
;KELYDKGQPVLIGTVSIEKNELLSAYLTASGIPHQVLNAKNHEREGEIIAHAGKKKSVVIATNMAGRGIDIKLGGVDATKEEYEEVKSLGGLFVLGTERHEARRIDNQLRGRSGRQGDPGETQFFVSLEDDLMRIFGDSMKNIMARLNVPEDEAIEHRLISRSLESAQMKIEGFNFDSRKHTLEYDDI
;
A
#
# COMPACT_ATOMS: atom_id res chain seq x y z
N LYS A 1 -6.31 0.41 -13.66
CA LYS A 1 -7.18 0.96 -14.71
C LYS A 1 -8.65 0.62 -14.44
N GLU A 2 -9.02 -0.61 -14.21
CA GLU A 2 -10.39 -1.05 -13.91
C GLU A 2 -11.07 -0.21 -12.81
N LEU A 3 -10.41 0.00 -11.69
CA LEU A 3 -10.93 0.82 -10.58
C LEU A 3 -11.14 2.27 -11.00
N TYR A 4 -10.20 2.84 -11.75
CA TYR A 4 -10.33 4.18 -12.29
C TYR A 4 -11.50 4.32 -13.26
N ASP A 5 -11.67 3.37 -14.16
CA ASP A 5 -12.77 3.33 -15.13
C ASP A 5 -14.13 3.15 -14.41
N LYS A 6 -14.17 2.35 -13.34
CA LYS A 6 -15.32 2.20 -12.44
C LYS A 6 -15.62 3.50 -11.66
N GLY A 7 -14.63 4.35 -11.46
CA GLY A 7 -14.76 5.60 -10.69
C GLY A 7 -14.38 5.49 -9.23
N GLN A 8 -13.90 4.34 -8.77
CA GLN A 8 -13.49 4.11 -7.38
C GLN A 8 -12.18 4.84 -7.09
N PRO A 9 -12.05 5.61 -5.98
CA PRO A 9 -10.79 6.23 -5.60
C PRO A 9 -9.76 5.21 -5.16
N VAL A 10 -8.50 5.44 -5.54
CA VAL A 10 -7.39 4.52 -5.27
C VAL A 10 -6.23 5.27 -4.61
N LEU A 11 -5.79 4.76 -3.47
CA LEU A 11 -4.55 5.16 -2.83
C LEU A 11 -3.51 4.05 -3.02
N ILE A 12 -2.40 4.36 -3.66
CA ILE A 12 -1.33 3.40 -3.94
C ILE A 12 -0.15 3.71 -3.01
N GLY A 13 0.19 2.76 -2.14
CA GLY A 13 1.35 2.84 -1.26
C GLY A 13 2.58 2.19 -1.89
N THR A 14 3.70 2.93 -1.92
CA THR A 14 5.01 2.44 -2.35
C THR A 14 6.00 2.52 -1.20
N VAL A 15 7.04 1.69 -1.22
CA VAL A 15 8.06 1.68 -0.15
C VAL A 15 9.17 2.69 -0.37
N SER A 16 9.40 3.15 -1.60
CA SER A 16 10.45 4.10 -1.94
C SER A 16 10.00 5.18 -2.91
N ILE A 17 10.77 6.27 -2.96
CA ILE A 17 10.53 7.38 -3.90
C ILE A 17 10.75 6.91 -5.35
N GLU A 18 11.75 6.07 -5.60
CA GLU A 18 12.07 5.55 -6.94
C GLU A 18 10.90 4.73 -7.49
N LYS A 19 10.31 3.84 -6.66
CA LYS A 19 9.13 3.05 -7.04
C LYS A 19 7.89 3.93 -7.25
N ASN A 20 7.77 5.00 -6.47
CA ASN A 20 6.73 6.00 -6.62
C ASN A 20 6.83 6.72 -7.99
N GLU A 21 8.04 7.18 -8.36
CA GLU A 21 8.31 7.84 -9.64
C GLU A 21 8.13 6.88 -10.84
N LEU A 22 8.59 5.64 -10.72
CA LEU A 22 8.41 4.60 -11.74
C LEU A 22 6.92 4.31 -11.99
N LEU A 23 6.14 4.12 -10.94
CA LEU A 23 4.71 3.86 -11.06
C LEU A 23 3.97 5.07 -11.65
N SER A 24 4.37 6.29 -11.27
CA SER A 24 3.85 7.52 -11.86
C SER A 24 4.06 7.56 -13.38
N ALA A 25 5.27 7.19 -13.85
CA ALA A 25 5.56 7.11 -15.28
C ALA A 25 4.64 6.09 -15.99
N TYR A 26 4.42 4.91 -15.41
CA TYR A 26 3.50 3.90 -15.95
C TYR A 26 2.05 4.38 -16.02
N LEU A 27 1.56 5.04 -14.98
CA LEU A 27 0.20 5.59 -14.98
C LEU A 27 0.03 6.70 -16.01
N THR A 28 1.05 7.56 -16.16
CA THR A 28 1.08 8.61 -17.21
C THR A 28 1.02 7.98 -18.60
N ALA A 29 1.86 6.98 -18.88
CA ALA A 29 1.84 6.26 -20.15
C ALA A 29 0.51 5.55 -20.42
N SER A 30 -0.19 5.14 -19.37
CA SER A 30 -1.52 4.51 -19.45
C SER A 30 -2.67 5.51 -19.54
N GLY A 31 -2.38 6.82 -19.54
CA GLY A 31 -3.39 7.89 -19.61
C GLY A 31 -4.25 8.01 -18.35
N ILE A 32 -3.75 7.59 -17.18
CA ILE A 32 -4.46 7.67 -15.90
C ILE A 32 -3.99 8.92 -15.15
N PRO A 33 -4.85 9.95 -14.99
CA PRO A 33 -4.54 11.10 -14.16
C PRO A 33 -4.31 10.67 -12.71
N HIS A 34 -3.22 11.15 -12.09
CA HIS A 34 -2.88 10.81 -10.72
C HIS A 34 -2.08 11.92 -10.05
N GLN A 35 -1.99 11.86 -8.74
CA GLN A 35 -1.16 12.74 -7.94
C GLN A 35 -0.10 11.94 -7.19
N VAL A 36 1.07 12.55 -6.97
CA VAL A 36 2.21 11.92 -6.34
C VAL A 36 2.54 12.62 -5.04
N LEU A 37 2.61 11.84 -3.96
CA LEU A 37 3.01 12.27 -2.63
C LEU A 37 4.30 11.59 -2.22
N ASN A 38 5.34 12.39 -2.07
CA ASN A 38 6.62 11.94 -1.54
C ASN A 38 7.27 13.08 -0.73
N ALA A 39 8.39 12.78 -0.09
CA ALA A 39 9.12 13.75 0.72
C ALA A 39 9.56 15.03 -0.01
N LYS A 40 9.50 15.05 -1.34
CA LYS A 40 9.83 16.23 -2.15
C LYS A 40 8.68 17.24 -2.27
N ASN A 41 7.43 16.83 -1.96
CA ASN A 41 6.21 17.61 -2.22
C ASN A 41 5.38 17.89 -0.95
N HIS A 42 6.04 18.18 0.17
CA HIS A 42 5.39 18.37 1.48
C HIS A 42 4.35 19.49 1.55
N GLU A 43 4.56 20.57 0.80
CA GLU A 43 3.71 21.77 0.93
C GLU A 43 2.24 21.53 0.53
N ARG A 44 1.98 20.56 -0.36
CA ARG A 44 0.63 20.23 -0.84
C ARG A 44 0.10 18.89 -0.32
N GLU A 45 0.82 18.24 0.56
CA GLU A 45 0.48 16.90 1.05
C GLU A 45 -0.93 16.86 1.67
N GLY A 46 -1.24 17.81 2.54
CA GLY A 46 -2.54 17.91 3.20
C GLY A 46 -3.69 18.08 2.21
N GLU A 47 -3.52 18.92 1.20
CA GLU A 47 -4.53 19.18 0.17
C GLU A 47 -4.78 17.92 -0.69
N ILE A 48 -3.71 17.27 -1.14
CA ILE A 48 -3.81 16.08 -1.99
C ILE A 48 -4.51 14.94 -1.24
N ILE A 49 -4.11 14.68 0.00
CA ILE A 49 -4.72 13.63 0.83
C ILE A 49 -6.19 13.95 1.15
N ALA A 50 -6.50 15.21 1.44
CA ALA A 50 -7.87 15.65 1.71
C ALA A 50 -8.83 15.33 0.54
N HIS A 51 -8.30 15.30 -0.69
CA HIS A 51 -9.06 14.99 -1.90
C HIS A 51 -8.86 13.58 -2.44
N ALA A 52 -8.04 12.75 -1.78
CA ALA A 52 -7.78 11.37 -2.22
C ALA A 52 -9.03 10.47 -2.25
N GLY A 53 -10.06 10.82 -1.50
CA GLY A 53 -11.35 10.11 -1.50
C GLY A 53 -12.34 10.53 -2.59
N LYS A 54 -12.01 11.48 -3.47
CA LYS A 54 -12.89 11.91 -4.57
C LYS A 54 -13.02 10.80 -5.62
N LYS A 55 -14.17 10.76 -6.28
CA LYS A 55 -14.42 9.85 -7.41
C LYS A 55 -13.30 9.97 -8.45
N LYS A 56 -12.81 8.82 -8.94
CA LYS A 56 -11.69 8.73 -9.90
C LYS A 56 -10.35 9.27 -9.39
N SER A 57 -10.22 9.61 -8.12
CA SER A 57 -8.93 10.03 -7.58
C SER A 57 -7.95 8.87 -7.58
N VAL A 58 -6.74 9.10 -8.08
CA VAL A 58 -5.61 8.18 -7.97
C VAL A 58 -4.46 8.92 -7.33
N VAL A 59 -4.03 8.44 -6.17
CA VAL A 59 -2.91 9.03 -5.43
C VAL A 59 -1.85 7.97 -5.20
N ILE A 60 -0.61 8.25 -5.59
CA ILE A 60 0.55 7.43 -5.27
C ILE A 60 1.27 8.10 -4.11
N ALA A 61 1.51 7.37 -3.03
CA ALA A 61 2.15 7.91 -1.84
C ALA A 61 3.23 6.95 -1.33
N THR A 62 4.34 7.50 -0.83
CA THR A 62 5.20 6.72 0.04
C THR A 62 4.48 6.47 1.36
N ASN A 63 4.78 5.35 2.02
CA ASN A 63 4.06 4.85 3.20
C ASN A 63 3.89 5.85 4.36
N MET A 64 4.77 6.85 4.45
CA MET A 64 4.73 7.87 5.52
C MET A 64 3.93 9.12 5.15
N ALA A 65 3.63 9.33 3.87
CA ALA A 65 2.91 10.51 3.41
C ALA A 65 1.46 10.53 3.90
N GLY A 66 0.96 11.70 4.29
CA GLY A 66 -0.40 11.92 4.78
C GLY A 66 -0.69 11.28 6.15
N ARG A 67 0.32 10.97 6.95
CA ARG A 67 0.13 10.40 8.29
C ARG A 67 -0.67 11.36 9.18
N GLY A 68 -1.71 10.83 9.83
CA GLY A 68 -2.58 11.61 10.72
C GLY A 68 -3.73 12.33 10.03
N ILE A 69 -3.78 12.34 8.69
CA ILE A 69 -4.88 12.94 7.93
C ILE A 69 -5.92 11.87 7.61
N ASP A 70 -7.18 12.17 7.85
CA ASP A 70 -8.30 11.29 7.51
C ASP A 70 -8.74 11.51 6.06
N ILE A 71 -8.94 10.41 5.32
CA ILE A 71 -9.42 10.44 3.93
C ILE A 71 -10.93 10.25 3.96
N LYS A 72 -11.66 11.31 3.65
CA LYS A 72 -13.12 11.27 3.58
C LYS A 72 -13.57 10.89 2.17
N LEU A 73 -14.56 10.00 2.07
CA LEU A 73 -15.17 9.65 0.79
C LEU A 73 -15.82 10.88 0.16
N GLY A 74 -15.55 11.11 -1.12
CA GLY A 74 -15.94 12.31 -1.85
C GLY A 74 -15.00 13.51 -1.65
N GLY A 75 -14.11 13.48 -0.66
CA GLY A 75 -13.22 14.59 -0.27
C GLY A 75 -13.74 15.40 0.91
N VAL A 76 -13.00 16.40 1.35
CA VAL A 76 -13.33 17.21 2.54
C VAL A 76 -14.57 18.08 2.34
N ASP A 77 -14.83 18.54 1.11
CA ASP A 77 -15.94 19.42 0.73
C ASP A 77 -17.06 18.64 0.04
N ALA A 78 -17.11 17.32 0.20
CA ALA A 78 -18.06 16.46 -0.48
C ALA A 78 -19.51 16.81 -0.09
N THR A 79 -20.38 16.87 -1.09
CA THR A 79 -21.82 16.83 -0.88
C THR A 79 -22.23 15.43 -0.41
N LYS A 80 -23.44 15.30 0.13
CA LYS A 80 -23.97 14.00 0.55
C LYS A 80 -24.08 13.03 -0.65
N GLU A 81 -24.44 13.54 -1.80
CA GLU A 81 -24.55 12.78 -3.06
C GLU A 81 -23.20 12.23 -3.51
N GLU A 82 -22.15 13.05 -3.49
CA GLU A 82 -20.78 12.64 -3.83
C GLU A 82 -20.24 11.60 -2.86
N TYR A 83 -20.51 11.75 -1.56
CA TYR A 83 -20.16 10.76 -0.55
C TYR A 83 -20.86 9.42 -0.81
N GLU A 84 -22.19 9.42 -1.00
CA GLU A 84 -22.97 8.20 -1.24
C GLU A 84 -22.58 7.54 -2.58
N GLU A 85 -22.24 8.32 -3.59
CA GLU A 85 -21.74 7.79 -4.86
C GLU A 85 -20.45 7.00 -4.66
N VAL A 86 -19.43 7.60 -4.03
CA VAL A 86 -18.15 6.91 -3.78
C VAL A 86 -18.33 5.71 -2.86
N LYS A 87 -19.21 5.82 -1.87
CA LYS A 87 -19.57 4.71 -0.98
C LYS A 87 -20.18 3.54 -1.75
N SER A 88 -21.07 3.81 -2.70
CA SER A 88 -21.68 2.79 -3.55
C SER A 88 -20.70 2.08 -4.48
N LEU A 89 -19.59 2.73 -4.83
CA LEU A 89 -18.50 2.18 -5.63
C LEU A 89 -17.58 1.25 -4.83
N GLY A 90 -17.77 1.14 -3.51
CA GLY A 90 -16.95 0.32 -2.61
C GLY A 90 -15.99 1.13 -1.74
N GLY A 91 -16.10 2.48 -1.74
CA GLY A 91 -15.26 3.36 -0.94
C GLY A 91 -13.82 3.46 -1.45
N LEU A 92 -12.89 3.80 -0.55
CA LEU A 92 -11.48 3.94 -0.89
C LEU A 92 -10.82 2.58 -1.06
N PHE A 93 -10.20 2.35 -2.23
CA PHE A 93 -9.34 1.20 -2.47
C PHE A 93 -7.89 1.55 -2.13
N VAL A 94 -7.28 0.77 -1.24
CA VAL A 94 -5.86 0.91 -0.86
C VAL A 94 -5.05 -0.21 -1.47
N LEU A 95 -4.06 0.13 -2.28
CA LEU A 95 -3.18 -0.79 -2.97
C LEU A 95 -1.75 -0.64 -2.44
N GLY A 96 -1.15 -1.71 -1.93
CA GLY A 96 0.28 -1.77 -1.64
C GLY A 96 1.02 -2.43 -2.79
N THR A 97 2.09 -1.82 -3.28
CA THR A 97 2.90 -2.37 -4.38
C THR A 97 3.86 -3.46 -3.92
N GLU A 98 4.05 -3.58 -2.61
CA GLU A 98 4.86 -4.59 -1.93
C GLU A 98 4.55 -4.60 -0.43
N ARG A 99 5.11 -5.57 0.29
CA ARG A 99 5.01 -5.63 1.75
C ARG A 99 6.23 -4.97 2.38
N HIS A 100 6.02 -4.27 3.48
CA HIS A 100 7.10 -3.69 4.28
C HIS A 100 7.71 -4.75 5.22
N GLU A 101 8.91 -4.48 5.72
CA GLU A 101 9.55 -5.33 6.73
C GLU A 101 8.76 -5.40 8.03
N ALA A 102 8.02 -4.34 8.37
CA ALA A 102 7.21 -4.28 9.58
C ALA A 102 5.71 -4.27 9.26
N ARG A 103 4.96 -5.24 9.81
CA ARG A 103 3.50 -5.36 9.64
C ARG A 103 2.74 -4.11 10.08
N ARG A 104 3.26 -3.38 11.08
CA ARG A 104 2.63 -2.14 11.54
C ARG A 104 2.54 -1.10 10.44
N ILE A 105 3.51 -1.05 9.52
CA ILE A 105 3.52 -0.12 8.39
C ILE A 105 2.47 -0.53 7.36
N ASP A 106 2.38 -1.81 7.01
CA ASP A 106 1.32 -2.32 6.15
C ASP A 106 -0.07 -2.04 6.75
N ASN A 107 -0.22 -2.23 8.06
CA ASN A 107 -1.48 -1.95 8.75
C ASN A 107 -1.82 -0.46 8.81
N GLN A 108 -0.83 0.43 8.88
CA GLN A 108 -1.06 1.87 8.76
C GLN A 108 -1.57 2.24 7.36
N LEU A 109 -1.05 1.60 6.32
CA LEU A 109 -1.55 1.79 4.96
C LEU A 109 -2.97 1.23 4.81
N ARG A 110 -3.22 -0.01 5.24
CA ARG A 110 -4.57 -0.61 5.24
C ARG A 110 -5.58 0.24 5.99
N GLY A 111 -5.20 0.77 7.15
CA GLY A 111 -6.04 1.62 7.99
C GLY A 111 -6.41 2.97 7.39
N ARG A 112 -5.99 3.28 6.17
CA ARG A 112 -6.49 4.44 5.41
C ARG A 112 -7.87 4.20 4.81
N SER A 113 -8.24 2.95 4.57
CA SER A 113 -9.52 2.53 4.04
C SER A 113 -10.46 2.02 5.14
N GLY A 114 -11.75 2.00 4.88
CA GLY A 114 -12.75 1.41 5.78
C GLY A 114 -12.91 2.15 7.11
N ARG A 115 -12.73 3.45 7.14
CA ARG A 115 -12.82 4.26 8.36
C ARG A 115 -14.25 4.62 8.70
N GLN A 116 -14.54 4.77 9.98
CA GLN A 116 -15.83 5.26 10.52
C GLN A 116 -17.06 4.47 10.03
N GLY A 117 -16.88 3.19 9.68
CA GLY A 117 -17.94 2.34 9.15
C GLY A 117 -18.19 2.46 7.66
N ASP A 118 -17.37 3.22 6.95
CA ASP A 118 -17.41 3.27 5.49
C ASP A 118 -16.87 1.99 4.87
N PRO A 119 -17.36 1.59 3.68
CA PRO A 119 -16.77 0.51 2.92
C PRO A 119 -15.37 0.88 2.45
N GLY A 120 -14.55 -0.13 2.23
CA GLY A 120 -13.22 0.03 1.67
C GLY A 120 -12.56 -1.30 1.45
N GLU A 121 -11.61 -1.32 0.54
CA GLU A 121 -10.87 -2.53 0.19
C GLU A 121 -9.37 -2.28 0.29
N THR A 122 -8.63 -3.33 0.59
CA THR A 122 -7.16 -3.26 0.64
C THR A 122 -6.55 -4.47 -0.03
N GLN A 123 -5.58 -4.25 -0.92
CA GLN A 123 -4.86 -5.33 -1.59
C GLN A 123 -3.37 -5.02 -1.64
N PHE A 124 -2.54 -6.04 -1.43
CA PHE A 124 -1.09 -5.95 -1.59
C PHE A 124 -0.66 -6.87 -2.72
N PHE A 125 0.08 -6.32 -3.65
CA PHE A 125 0.79 -7.08 -4.67
C PHE A 125 2.21 -7.33 -4.20
N VAL A 126 2.70 -8.54 -4.36
CA VAL A 126 4.02 -8.96 -3.90
C VAL A 126 4.72 -9.69 -5.02
N SER A 127 5.95 -9.28 -5.32
CA SER A 127 6.83 -9.98 -6.24
C SER A 127 7.81 -10.88 -5.49
N LEU A 128 8.23 -11.98 -6.11
CA LEU A 128 9.34 -12.79 -5.59
C LEU A 128 10.68 -12.07 -5.60
N GLU A 129 10.75 -10.94 -6.33
CA GLU A 129 11.93 -10.07 -6.41
C GLU A 129 11.96 -9.00 -5.31
N ASP A 130 10.87 -8.83 -4.56
CA ASP A 130 10.81 -7.88 -3.45
C ASP A 130 11.82 -8.25 -2.36
N ASP A 131 12.39 -7.25 -1.70
CA ASP A 131 13.44 -7.45 -0.69
C ASP A 131 13.02 -8.39 0.44
N LEU A 132 11.77 -8.29 0.89
CA LEU A 132 11.19 -9.21 1.86
C LEU A 132 11.25 -10.68 1.38
N MET A 133 11.01 -10.91 0.11
CA MET A 133 11.01 -12.23 -0.51
C MET A 133 12.43 -12.75 -0.75
N ARG A 134 13.38 -11.87 -1.03
CA ARG A 134 14.80 -12.24 -1.21
C ARG A 134 15.40 -12.83 0.07
N ILE A 135 15.01 -12.31 1.25
CA ILE A 135 15.51 -12.77 2.55
C ILE A 135 14.95 -14.17 2.90
N PHE A 136 13.73 -14.49 2.45
CA PHE A 136 13.03 -15.75 2.77
C PHE A 136 12.65 -16.59 1.55
N GLY A 137 13.18 -16.25 0.38
CA GLY A 137 12.73 -16.74 -0.92
C GLY A 137 12.85 -18.24 -1.16
N ASP A 138 13.76 -18.95 -0.49
CA ASP A 138 13.93 -20.39 -0.71
C ASP A 138 12.69 -21.19 -0.29
N SER A 139 12.08 -20.85 0.83
CA SER A 139 10.83 -21.47 1.26
C SER A 139 9.68 -21.17 0.31
N MET A 140 9.64 -19.96 -0.24
CA MET A 140 8.59 -19.53 -1.16
C MET A 140 8.77 -20.12 -2.55
N LYS A 141 9.99 -20.18 -3.08
CA LYS A 141 10.31 -20.85 -4.36
C LYS A 141 9.85 -22.32 -4.34
N ASN A 142 10.06 -23.00 -3.21
CA ASN A 142 9.60 -24.38 -3.04
C ASN A 142 8.07 -24.49 -3.03
N ILE A 143 7.36 -23.53 -2.45
CA ILE A 143 5.89 -23.49 -2.48
C ILE A 143 5.40 -23.24 -3.90
N MET A 144 5.99 -22.29 -4.61
CA MET A 144 5.66 -21.95 -6.00
C MET A 144 5.89 -23.12 -6.94
N ALA A 145 7.04 -23.80 -6.81
CA ALA A 145 7.36 -25.00 -7.60
C ALA A 145 6.33 -26.14 -7.39
N ARG A 146 5.82 -26.29 -6.16
CA ARG A 146 4.78 -27.29 -5.85
C ARG A 146 3.40 -26.91 -6.39
N LEU A 147 3.09 -25.63 -6.48
CA LEU A 147 1.81 -25.13 -6.99
C LEU A 147 1.76 -25.15 -8.52
N ASN A 148 2.90 -25.35 -9.19
CA ASN A 148 3.03 -25.42 -10.66
C ASN A 148 2.34 -24.23 -11.37
N VAL A 149 2.51 -23.02 -10.83
CA VAL A 149 1.83 -21.83 -11.31
C VAL A 149 2.64 -21.18 -12.43
N PRO A 150 2.00 -20.72 -13.52
CA PRO A 150 2.64 -19.93 -14.56
C PRO A 150 3.26 -18.66 -13.99
N GLU A 151 4.41 -18.24 -14.52
CA GLU A 151 5.15 -17.05 -14.03
C GLU A 151 4.37 -15.74 -14.20
N ASP A 152 3.42 -15.70 -15.13
CA ASP A 152 2.64 -14.51 -15.50
C ASP A 152 1.28 -14.39 -14.78
N GLU A 153 0.91 -15.33 -13.91
CA GLU A 153 -0.37 -15.30 -13.21
C GLU A 153 -0.24 -14.82 -11.77
N ALA A 154 -1.10 -13.87 -11.38
CA ALA A 154 -1.23 -13.44 -10.00
C ALA A 154 -1.82 -14.57 -9.14
N ILE A 155 -1.12 -14.94 -8.08
CA ILE A 155 -1.51 -16.06 -7.22
C ILE A 155 -2.15 -15.53 -5.95
N GLU A 156 -3.42 -15.81 -5.76
CA GLU A 156 -4.12 -15.62 -4.49
C GLU A 156 -4.18 -16.94 -3.73
N HIS A 157 -3.21 -17.19 -2.86
CA HIS A 157 -3.20 -18.42 -2.07
C HIS A 157 -2.91 -18.13 -0.59
N ARG A 158 -3.76 -18.69 0.28
CA ARG A 158 -3.67 -18.48 1.74
C ARG A 158 -2.31 -18.91 2.34
N LEU A 159 -1.66 -19.90 1.75
CA LEU A 159 -0.33 -20.35 2.18
C LEU A 159 0.74 -19.29 1.91
N ILE A 160 0.64 -18.59 0.78
CA ILE A 160 1.56 -17.50 0.43
C ILE A 160 1.42 -16.35 1.43
N SER A 161 0.19 -15.93 1.73
CA SER A 161 -0.08 -14.88 2.72
C SER A 161 0.47 -15.24 4.10
N ARG A 162 0.29 -16.49 4.56
CA ARG A 162 0.85 -16.97 5.83
C ARG A 162 2.37 -17.01 5.84
N SER A 163 2.99 -17.41 4.74
CA SER A 163 4.45 -17.43 4.61
C SER A 163 5.03 -16.03 4.65
N LEU A 164 4.39 -15.07 3.99
CA LEU A 164 4.75 -13.64 4.06
C LEU A 164 4.65 -13.08 5.47
N GLU A 165 3.56 -13.36 6.18
CA GLU A 165 3.39 -12.93 7.57
C GLU A 165 4.46 -13.54 8.49
N SER A 166 4.80 -14.82 8.29
CA SER A 166 5.88 -15.48 9.02
C SER A 166 7.24 -14.85 8.73
N ALA A 167 7.51 -14.50 7.47
CA ALA A 167 8.73 -13.81 7.07
C ALA A 167 8.84 -12.43 7.73
N GLN A 168 7.77 -11.65 7.70
CA GLN A 168 7.73 -10.34 8.38
C GLN A 168 7.99 -10.47 9.88
N MET A 169 7.37 -11.44 10.56
CA MET A 169 7.62 -11.67 12.00
C MET A 169 9.07 -11.97 12.31
N LYS A 170 9.76 -12.75 11.47
CA LYS A 170 11.19 -13.05 11.65
C LYS A 170 12.06 -11.81 11.49
N ILE A 171 11.78 -10.96 10.47
CA ILE A 171 12.51 -9.70 10.27
C ILE A 171 12.23 -8.73 11.43
N GLU A 172 10.98 -8.59 11.86
CA GLU A 172 10.64 -7.77 13.02
C GLU A 172 11.40 -8.19 14.26
N GLY A 173 11.53 -9.51 14.51
CA GLY A 173 12.33 -10.07 15.61
C GLY A 173 13.80 -9.72 15.48
N PHE A 174 14.41 -9.97 14.32
CA PHE A 174 15.80 -9.64 14.07
C PHE A 174 16.08 -8.14 14.25
N ASN A 175 15.23 -7.27 13.69
CA ASN A 175 15.36 -5.82 13.83
C ASN A 175 15.15 -5.36 15.28
N PHE A 176 14.32 -6.04 16.06
CA PHE A 176 14.15 -5.77 17.49
C PHE A 176 15.41 -6.13 18.27
N ASP A 177 15.96 -7.32 18.08
CA ASP A 177 17.17 -7.77 18.75
C ASP A 177 18.36 -6.89 18.39
N SER A 178 18.51 -6.50 17.12
CA SER A 178 19.56 -5.59 16.68
C SER A 178 19.49 -4.23 17.38
N ARG A 179 18.28 -3.64 17.48
CA ARG A 179 18.08 -2.38 18.20
C ARG A 179 18.35 -2.51 19.70
N LYS A 180 17.97 -3.63 20.31
CA LYS A 180 18.24 -3.90 21.72
C LYS A 180 19.74 -3.94 21.98
N HIS A 181 20.50 -4.66 21.15
CA HIS A 181 21.96 -4.69 21.27
C HIS A 181 22.60 -3.31 21.11
N THR A 182 22.10 -2.49 20.17
CA THR A 182 22.62 -1.12 20.00
C THR A 182 22.41 -0.28 21.27
N LEU A 183 21.24 -0.38 21.90
CA LEU A 183 20.95 0.32 23.17
C LEU A 183 21.86 -0.15 24.32
N GLU A 184 22.12 -1.46 24.39
CA GLU A 184 23.03 -2.02 25.42
C GLU A 184 24.47 -1.50 25.28
N TYR A 185 24.90 -1.11 24.06
CA TYR A 185 26.21 -0.47 23.82
C TYR A 185 26.24 1.01 24.16
N ASP A 186 25.09 1.72 24.01
CA ASP A 186 25.00 3.15 24.32
C ASP A 186 24.92 3.43 25.84
N ASP A 187 24.56 2.43 26.65
CA ASP A 187 24.47 2.53 28.12
C ASP A 187 25.83 2.24 28.84
N ILE A 188 26.95 2.04 28.09
CA ILE A 188 28.32 1.87 28.63
C ILE A 188 29.13 3.14 28.44
#